data_5e7beb45cbf70bd95395a23f2420488d
#
_entry.id   5e7beb45cbf70bd95395a23f2420488d
#
_cell.length_a   1.000
_cell.length_b   1.000
_cell.length_c   1.000
_cell.angle_alpha   90.00
_cell.angle_beta   90.00
_cell.angle_gamma   90.00
#
_symmetry.space_group_name_H-M   'P 1'
#
loop_
_entity.id
_entity.type
_entity.pdbx_description
1 polymer ?
#
loop_
_entity_poly.entity_id
_entity_poly.type
_entity_poly.pdbx_seq_one_letter_code
_entity_poly.pdbx_strand_id
1 'polypeptide(L)'
;MNTAIGLLETKGLVGLIEATDAMAKAANVKILKRVSIGNAYVATIVQGDVGSVRAAVEAGATAAQQSGELIASHVIPRPADSLVAAFFSE
;
A
#
# COMPACT_ATOMS: atom_id res chain seq x y z
N MET A 1 19.08 3.69 5.37
CA MET A 1 18.15 4.70 4.90
C MET A 1 16.77 4.48 5.48
N ASN A 2 16.18 5.55 5.96
CA ASN A 2 14.88 5.44 6.61
C ASN A 2 13.78 5.62 5.57
N THR A 3 13.29 4.51 5.07
CA THR A 3 12.14 4.52 4.19
C THR A 3 10.92 4.05 4.97
N ALA A 4 9.80 4.72 4.74
CA ALA A 4 8.52 4.30 5.28
C ALA A 4 7.90 3.24 4.38
N ILE A 5 6.99 2.45 4.94
CA ILE A 5 6.15 1.59 4.14
C ILE A 5 4.68 1.94 4.36
N GLY A 6 3.91 1.79 3.30
CA GLY A 6 2.47 1.97 3.33
C GLY A 6 1.80 0.67 2.91
N LEU A 7 0.71 0.35 3.59
CA LEU A 7 -0.04 -0.86 3.32
C LEU A 7 -1.50 -0.47 3.06
N LEU A 8 -2.09 -1.08 2.05
CA LEU A 8 -3.49 -0.85 1.73
C LEU A 8 -4.12 -2.16 1.30
N GLU A 9 -5.20 -2.52 1.96
CA GLU A 9 -5.90 -3.77 1.72
C GLU A 9 -7.33 -3.50 1.30
N THR A 10 -7.77 -4.22 0.27
CA THR A 10 -9.15 -4.15 -0.20
C THR A 10 -9.73 -5.55 -0.29
N LYS A 11 -11.05 -5.60 -0.37
CA LYS A 11 -11.73 -6.82 -0.78
C LYS A 11 -12.04 -6.68 -2.27
N GLY A 12 -11.41 -7.55 -3.07
CA GLY A 12 -11.56 -7.50 -4.52
C GLY A 12 -10.43 -6.78 -5.22
N LEU A 13 -10.09 -7.28 -6.38
CA LEU A 13 -8.93 -6.81 -7.14
C LEU A 13 -9.16 -5.46 -7.79
N VAL A 14 -10.38 -5.16 -8.21
CA VAL A 14 -10.67 -3.90 -8.92
C VAL A 14 -10.37 -2.72 -8.02
N GLY A 15 -10.82 -2.78 -6.76
CA GLY A 15 -10.53 -1.72 -5.80
C GLY A 15 -9.03 -1.55 -5.56
N LEU A 16 -8.30 -2.67 -5.53
CA LEU A 16 -6.86 -2.61 -5.31
C LEU A 16 -6.14 -1.97 -6.51
N ILE A 17 -6.54 -2.31 -7.72
CA ILE A 17 -5.92 -1.73 -8.92
C ILE A 17 -6.14 -0.22 -8.96
N GLU A 18 -7.38 0.22 -8.69
CA GLU A 18 -7.69 1.64 -8.64
C GLU A 18 -6.90 2.35 -7.55
N ALA A 19 -6.82 1.74 -6.37
CA ALA A 19 -6.07 2.31 -5.26
C ALA A 19 -4.57 2.38 -5.57
N THR A 20 -4.02 1.34 -6.16
CA THR A 20 -2.58 1.30 -6.48
C THR A 20 -2.23 2.34 -7.53
N ASP A 21 -3.08 2.50 -8.54
CA ASP A 21 -2.90 3.54 -9.54
C ASP A 21 -2.90 4.92 -8.88
N ALA A 22 -3.87 5.18 -8.00
CA ALA A 22 -3.96 6.45 -7.30
C ALA A 22 -2.72 6.71 -6.44
N MET A 23 -2.22 5.68 -5.76
CA MET A 23 -1.00 5.81 -4.96
C MET A 23 0.20 6.19 -5.81
N ALA A 24 0.38 5.51 -6.94
CA ALA A 24 1.51 5.75 -7.81
C ALA A 24 1.47 7.13 -8.46
N LYS A 25 0.27 7.65 -8.70
CA LYS A 25 0.11 8.98 -9.29
C LYS A 25 0.24 10.10 -8.27
N ALA A 26 -0.08 9.83 -7.01
CA ALA A 26 -0.13 10.87 -5.98
C ALA A 26 1.25 11.26 -5.46
N ALA A 27 2.20 10.34 -5.44
CA ALA A 27 3.48 10.59 -4.82
C ALA A 27 4.55 9.66 -5.37
N ASN A 28 5.80 10.00 -5.10
CA ASN A 28 6.94 9.22 -5.57
C ASN A 28 7.17 8.04 -4.61
N VAL A 29 6.45 6.96 -4.84
CA VAL A 29 6.60 5.73 -4.07
C VAL A 29 6.90 4.56 -5.00
N LYS A 30 7.58 3.57 -4.44
CA LYS A 30 7.86 2.31 -5.13
C LYS A 30 6.85 1.28 -4.67
N ILE A 31 6.22 0.59 -5.62
CA ILE A 31 5.36 -0.54 -5.28
C ILE A 31 6.28 -1.69 -4.92
N LEU A 32 6.24 -2.07 -3.65
CA LEU A 32 7.14 -3.09 -3.13
C LEU A 32 6.62 -4.50 -3.40
N LYS A 33 5.34 -4.69 -3.16
CA LYS A 33 4.74 -6.01 -3.34
C LYS A 33 3.22 -5.93 -3.37
N ARG A 34 2.61 -6.88 -4.06
CA ARG A 34 1.18 -7.16 -3.98
C ARG A 34 1.01 -8.52 -3.29
N VAL A 35 0.06 -8.59 -2.37
CA VAL A 35 -0.18 -9.81 -1.59
C VAL A 35 -1.63 -10.22 -1.73
N SER A 36 -1.87 -11.52 -1.90
CA SER A 36 -3.22 -12.10 -1.93
C SER A 36 -3.28 -13.20 -0.88
N ILE A 37 -4.26 -13.13 0.01
CA ILE A 37 -4.37 -14.06 1.13
C ILE A 37 -5.66 -14.89 1.10
N GLY A 38 -6.36 -14.89 -0.01
CA GLY A 38 -7.59 -15.66 -0.16
C GLY A 38 -8.82 -14.85 0.19
N ASN A 39 -10.00 -15.38 -0.11
CA ASN A 39 -11.31 -14.75 0.11
C ASN A 39 -11.42 -13.36 -0.52
N ALA A 40 -10.71 -13.13 -1.62
CA ALA A 40 -10.66 -11.86 -2.34
C ALA A 40 -9.96 -10.72 -1.55
N TYR A 41 -9.32 -11.01 -0.42
CA TYR A 41 -8.52 -10.01 0.29
C TYR A 41 -7.16 -9.88 -0.39
N VAL A 42 -6.87 -8.66 -0.83
CA VAL A 42 -5.63 -8.35 -1.55
C VAL A 42 -5.05 -7.05 -1.00
N ALA A 43 -3.75 -6.95 -1.04
CA ALA A 43 -3.06 -5.79 -0.48
C ALA A 43 -1.93 -5.33 -1.39
N THR A 44 -1.66 -4.03 -1.37
CA THR A 44 -0.49 -3.43 -2.00
C THR A 44 0.37 -2.79 -0.92
N ILE A 45 1.67 -3.02 -1.02
CA ILE A 45 2.65 -2.43 -0.12
C ILE A 45 3.52 -1.49 -0.94
N VAL A 46 3.66 -0.25 -0.47
CA VAL A 46 4.49 0.77 -1.12
C VAL A 46 5.60 1.22 -0.18
N GLN A 47 6.66 1.76 -0.74
CA GLN A 47 7.83 2.21 0.00
C GLN A 47 8.29 3.56 -0.52
N GLY A 48 8.77 4.40 0.38
CA GLY A 48 9.31 5.71 0.02
C GLY A 48 9.56 6.54 1.27
N ASP A 49 9.82 7.84 1.09
CA ASP A 49 9.91 8.71 2.25
C ASP A 49 8.53 8.84 2.91
N VAL A 50 8.53 9.20 4.19
CA VAL A 50 7.29 9.16 4.97
C VAL A 50 6.21 10.09 4.42
N GLY A 51 6.58 11.27 3.93
CA GLY A 51 5.60 12.21 3.37
C GLY A 51 4.96 11.66 2.11
N SER A 52 5.76 11.08 1.22
CA SER A 52 5.25 10.47 0.00
C SER A 52 4.36 9.27 0.29
N VAL A 53 4.78 8.43 1.24
CA VAL A 53 3.98 7.25 1.61
C VAL A 53 2.64 7.67 2.22
N ARG A 54 2.63 8.68 3.11
CA ARG A 54 1.37 9.17 3.67
C ARG A 54 0.43 9.70 2.60
N ALA A 55 0.96 10.50 1.68
CA ALA A 55 0.15 11.03 0.58
C ALA A 55 -0.39 9.92 -0.32
N ALA A 56 0.45 8.94 -0.63
CA ALA A 56 0.06 7.82 -1.47
C ALA A 56 -1.05 7.00 -0.80
N VAL A 57 -0.87 6.65 0.46
CA VAL A 57 -1.86 5.82 1.17
C VAL A 57 -3.20 6.56 1.29
N GLU A 58 -3.17 7.87 1.56
CA GLU A 58 -4.40 8.65 1.63
C GLU A 58 -5.15 8.64 0.29
N ALA A 59 -4.43 8.88 -0.80
CA ALA A 59 -5.03 8.86 -2.14
C ALA A 59 -5.57 7.48 -2.50
N GLY A 60 -4.82 6.43 -2.15
CA GLY A 60 -5.24 5.06 -2.40
C GLY A 60 -6.48 4.67 -1.61
N ALA A 61 -6.54 5.07 -0.34
CA ALA A 61 -7.71 4.77 0.49
C ALA A 61 -8.97 5.44 -0.07
N THR A 62 -8.86 6.68 -0.51
CA THR A 62 -10.00 7.39 -1.13
C THR A 62 -10.46 6.68 -2.39
N ALA A 63 -9.53 6.30 -3.26
CA ALA A 63 -9.86 5.60 -4.49
C ALA A 63 -10.49 4.24 -4.22
N ALA A 64 -9.97 3.51 -3.23
CA ALA A 64 -10.52 2.21 -2.86
C ALA A 64 -11.96 2.32 -2.35
N GLN A 65 -12.24 3.33 -1.55
CA GLN A 65 -13.60 3.56 -1.04
C GLN A 65 -14.60 3.87 -2.15
N GLN A 66 -14.13 4.53 -3.21
CA GLN A 66 -15.00 4.89 -4.33
C GLN A 66 -15.26 3.73 -5.28
N SER A 67 -14.31 2.83 -5.43
CA SER A 67 -14.37 1.80 -6.47
C SER A 67 -14.52 0.38 -5.93
N GLY A 68 -14.54 0.21 -4.62
CA GLY A 68 -14.63 -1.10 -4.03
C GLY A 68 -14.77 -1.02 -2.52
N GLU A 69 -14.21 -2.01 -1.83
CA GLU A 69 -14.30 -2.08 -0.38
C GLU A 69 -12.90 -1.96 0.23
N LEU A 70 -12.65 -0.83 0.88
CA LEU A 70 -11.42 -0.64 1.63
C LEU A 70 -11.52 -1.41 2.95
N ILE A 71 -10.55 -2.28 3.20
CA ILE A 71 -10.50 -3.07 4.43
C ILE A 71 -9.61 -2.37 5.46
N ALA A 72 -8.40 -1.98 5.06
CA ALA A 72 -7.45 -1.36 5.97
C ALA A 72 -6.42 -0.55 5.19
N SER A 73 -5.89 0.47 5.84
CA SER A 73 -4.72 1.18 5.33
C SER A 73 -3.86 1.60 6.51
N HIS A 74 -2.55 1.61 6.31
CA HIS A 74 -1.64 1.93 7.40
C HIS A 74 -0.31 2.43 6.86
N VAL A 75 0.36 3.26 7.65
CA VAL A 75 1.70 3.72 7.35
C VAL A 75 2.60 3.35 8.52
N ILE A 76 3.73 2.73 8.21
CA ILE A 76 4.78 2.47 9.19
C ILE A 76 5.93 3.42 8.84
N PRO A 77 6.10 4.52 9.61
CA PRO A 77 7.07 5.56 9.23
C PRO A 77 8.52 5.09 9.27
N ARG A 78 8.84 4.19 10.19
CA ARG A 78 10.21 3.71 10.38
C ARG A 78 10.19 2.23 10.68
N PRO A 79 9.99 1.41 9.63
CA PRO A 79 9.96 -0.04 9.86
C PRO A 79 11.32 -0.53 10.36
N ALA A 80 11.29 -1.57 11.16
CA ALA A 80 12.51 -2.22 11.61
C ALA A 80 13.30 -2.72 10.40
N ASP A 81 14.62 -2.70 10.49
CA ASP A 81 15.50 -3.05 9.36
C ASP A 81 15.18 -4.42 8.77
N SER A 82 14.80 -5.37 9.60
CA SER A 82 14.55 -6.74 9.16
C SER A 82 13.13 -6.96 8.62
N LEU A 83 12.21 -6.00 8.81
CA LEU A 83 10.81 -6.20 8.47
C LEU A 83 10.59 -6.40 6.98
N VAL A 84 11.14 -5.51 6.17
CA VAL A 84 10.94 -5.54 4.72
C VAL A 84 11.51 -6.83 4.15
N ALA A 85 12.72 -7.21 4.58
CA ALA A 85 13.34 -8.44 4.10
C ALA A 85 12.54 -9.68 4.51
N ALA A 86 12.00 -9.68 5.74
CA ALA A 86 11.29 -10.85 6.24
C ALA A 86 9.92 -11.04 5.58
N PHE A 87 9.21 -9.96 5.26
CA PHE A 87 7.83 -10.04 4.81
C PHE A 87 7.65 -9.82 3.32
N PHE A 88 8.51 -9.03 2.69
CA PHE A 88 8.24 -8.55 1.33
C PHE A 88 9.32 -8.89 0.32
N SER A 89 10.37 -9.54 0.73
CA SER A 89 11.37 -10.04 -0.25
C SER A 89 10.93 -11.39 -0.80
N GLU A 90 11.47 -11.73 -1.93
CA GLU A 90 11.16 -13.01 -2.61
C GLU A 90 11.96 -14.16 -2.10
#